data_df8d21ef636dc5567510ecdbb0cf64fc
#
_entry.id   df8d21ef636dc5567510ecdbb0cf64fc
#
_cell.length_a   1.000
_cell.length_b   1.000
_cell.length_c   1.000
_cell.angle_alpha   90.00
_cell.angle_beta   90.00
_cell.angle_gamma   90.00
#
_symmetry.space_group_name_H-M   'P 1'
#
loop_
_entity.id
_entity.type
_entity.pdbx_description
1 polymer ?
#
loop_
_entity_poly.entity_id
_entity_poly.type
_entity_poly.pdbx_seq_one_letter_code
_entity_poly.pdbx_strand_id
1 'polypeptide(L)' 'LIVEICETNETRELIGEIRTAFPDAEIVVYSCLERCNACYLTLFVLIDGTLVEAYSPQQLLEKIKQFQ' A
#
# COMPACT_ATOMS: atom_id res chain seq x y z
N LEU A 1 -6.70 -0.45 11.27
CA LEU A 1 -6.28 -0.63 9.89
C LEU A 1 -4.75 -0.67 9.81
N ILE A 2 -4.20 -1.78 9.37
CA ILE A 2 -2.76 -1.97 9.23
C ILE A 2 -2.43 -2.03 7.75
N VAL A 3 -1.59 -1.09 7.29
CA VAL A 3 -1.16 -1.02 5.90
C VAL A 3 0.30 -1.46 5.83
N GLU A 4 0.56 -2.58 5.17
CA GLU A 4 1.91 -3.10 4.99
C GLU A 4 2.41 -2.75 3.59
N ILE A 5 3.58 -2.15 3.53
CA ILE A 5 4.17 -1.64 2.29
C ILE A 5 5.51 -2.31 2.04
N CYS A 6 5.75 -2.71 0.80
CA CYS A 6 7.03 -3.26 0.38
C CYS A 6 7.97 -2.11 -0.01
N GLU A 7 9.13 -2.06 0.62
CA GLU A 7 10.12 -1.01 0.38
C GLU A 7 10.61 -0.97 -1.07
N THR A 8 10.61 -2.12 -1.75
CA THR A 8 11.05 -2.19 -3.14
C THR A 8 9.99 -1.82 -4.15
N ASN A 9 8.72 -1.67 -3.71
CA ASN A 9 7.64 -1.24 -4.58
C ASN A 9 7.53 0.28 -4.60
N GLU A 10 7.01 0.84 -5.68
CA GLU A 10 6.86 2.28 -5.82
C GLU A 10 5.92 2.89 -4.78
N THR A 11 5.09 2.07 -4.13
CA THR A 11 4.19 2.55 -3.07
C THR A 11 4.94 3.19 -1.91
N ARG A 12 6.23 2.91 -1.76
CA ARG A 12 7.05 3.56 -0.73
C ARG A 12 7.03 5.08 -0.87
N GLU A 13 6.88 5.58 -2.09
CA GLU A 13 6.83 7.01 -2.35
C GLU A 13 5.50 7.63 -1.95
N LEU A 14 4.49 6.79 -1.70
CA LEU A 14 3.16 7.24 -1.31
C LEU A 14 2.92 7.21 0.20
N ILE A 15 3.92 6.82 0.98
CA ILE A 15 3.76 6.69 2.44
C ILE A 15 3.26 8.00 3.06
N GLY A 16 3.84 9.13 2.65
CA GLY A 16 3.41 10.44 3.16
C GLY A 16 1.96 10.75 2.83
N GLU A 17 1.54 10.43 1.61
CA GLU A 17 0.16 10.65 1.17
C GLU A 17 -0.81 9.74 1.92
N ILE A 18 -0.41 8.48 2.12
CA ILE A 18 -1.25 7.52 2.84
C ILE A 18 -1.42 7.96 4.30
N ARG A 19 -0.35 8.42 4.93
CA ARG A 19 -0.43 8.93 6.31
C ARG A 19 -1.32 10.14 6.43
N THR A 20 -1.27 11.03 5.44
CA THR A 20 -2.10 12.23 5.44
C THR A 20 -3.57 11.87 5.22
N ALA A 21 -3.85 10.96 4.30
CA ALA A 21 -5.22 10.56 3.99
C ALA A 21 -5.83 9.65 5.06
N PHE A 22 -5.01 8.84 5.71
CA PHE A 22 -5.47 7.85 6.69
C PHE A 22 -4.65 7.95 7.98
N PRO A 23 -4.85 9.02 8.76
CA PRO A 23 -4.02 9.27 9.95
C PRO A 23 -4.18 8.20 11.04
N ASP A 24 -5.28 7.47 11.03
CA ASP A 24 -5.52 6.41 12.02
C ASP A 24 -4.95 5.05 11.59
N ALA A 25 -4.46 4.94 10.37
CA ALA A 25 -3.88 3.70 9.88
C ALA A 25 -2.46 3.52 10.40
N GLU A 26 -2.12 2.27 10.77
CA GLU A 26 -0.75 1.93 11.12
C GLU A 26 -0.03 1.51 9.84
N ILE A 27 1.08 2.18 9.54
CA ILE A 27 1.86 1.90 8.34
C ILE A 27 3.13 1.16 8.73
N VAL A 28 3.32 -0.03 8.17
CA VAL A 28 4.50 -0.86 8.42
C VAL A 28 5.19 -1.12 7.09
N VAL A 29 6.49 -0.83 7.03
CA VAL A 29 7.29 -1.01 5.82
C VAL A 29 8.17 -2.24 5.98
N TYR A 30 8.07 -3.15 5.02
CA TYR A 30 8.91 -4.36 4.96
C TYR A 30 9.89 -4.25 3.80
N SER A 31 11.04 -4.88 3.92
CA SER A 31 12.02 -4.92 2.83
C SER A 31 11.49 -5.71 1.63
N CYS A 32 10.69 -6.75 1.87
CA CYS A 32 10.04 -7.52 0.81
C CYS A 32 8.83 -8.26 1.37
N LEU A 33 7.70 -8.15 0.66
CA LEU A 33 6.46 -8.87 1.03
C LEU A 33 6.30 -10.16 0.24
N GLU A 34 7.32 -10.57 -0.50
CA GLU A 34 7.32 -11.79 -1.32
C GLU A 34 6.20 -11.83 -2.36
N ARG A 35 5.81 -10.65 -2.88
CA ARG A 35 4.80 -10.51 -3.93
C ARG A 35 5.46 -9.97 -5.19
N CYS A 36 6.44 -10.70 -5.71
CA CYS A 36 7.27 -10.21 -6.82
C CYS A 36 6.49 -9.79 -8.06
N ASN A 37 5.45 -10.53 -8.43
CA ASN A 37 4.64 -10.16 -9.61
C ASN A 37 3.97 -8.81 -9.42
N ALA A 38 3.34 -8.60 -8.28
CA ALA A 38 2.70 -7.32 -7.97
C ALA A 38 3.73 -6.21 -7.85
N CYS A 39 4.91 -6.52 -7.30
CA CYS A 39 5.95 -5.53 -7.09
C CYS A 39 6.45 -4.91 -8.40
N TYR A 40 6.50 -5.70 -9.48
CA TYR A 40 6.99 -5.23 -10.77
C TYR A 40 5.89 -4.64 -11.66
N LEU A 41 4.65 -5.05 -11.46
CA LEU A 41 3.58 -4.72 -12.39
C LEU A 41 2.62 -3.65 -11.88
N THR A 42 2.43 -3.56 -10.57
CA THR A 42 1.43 -2.66 -9.99
C THR A 42 1.95 -2.01 -8.71
N LEU A 43 1.22 -0.98 -8.27
CA LEU A 43 1.34 -0.50 -6.90
C LEU A 43 0.53 -1.44 -6.02
N PHE A 44 1.07 -1.86 -4.88
CA PHE A 44 0.32 -2.74 -4.01
C PHE A 44 0.62 -2.50 -2.54
N VAL A 45 -0.35 -2.84 -1.71
CA VAL A 45 -0.20 -2.84 -0.25
C VAL A 45 -0.94 -4.05 0.28
N LEU A 46 -0.63 -4.45 1.51
CA LEU A 46 -1.44 -5.42 2.24
C LEU A 46 -2.20 -4.66 3.32
N ILE A 47 -3.52 -4.81 3.34
CA ILE A 47 -4.37 -4.17 4.34
C ILE A 47 -4.99 -5.25 5.20
N ASP A 48 -4.57 -5.30 6.46
CA ASP A 48 -4.98 -6.34 7.41
C ASP A 48 -4.80 -7.74 6.83
N GLY A 49 -3.72 -7.93 6.05
CA GLY A 49 -3.40 -9.20 5.40
C GLY A 49 -3.99 -9.40 4.02
N THR A 50 -4.82 -8.48 3.54
CA THR A 50 -5.46 -8.58 2.23
C THR A 50 -4.65 -7.80 1.18
N LEU A 51 -4.33 -8.46 0.07
CA LEU A 51 -3.61 -7.84 -1.03
C LEU A 51 -4.50 -6.84 -1.76
N VAL A 52 -4.03 -5.62 -1.91
CA VAL A 52 -4.73 -4.55 -2.64
C VAL A 52 -3.77 -4.01 -3.70
N GLU A 53 -4.15 -4.11 -4.96
CA GLU A 53 -3.34 -3.67 -6.08
C GLU A 53 -4.01 -2.53 -6.83
N ALA A 54 -3.20 -1.64 -7.41
CA ALA A 54 -3.69 -0.52 -8.20
C ALA A 54 -2.67 -0.13 -9.27
N TYR A 55 -3.13 0.57 -10.29
CA TYR A 55 -2.27 1.02 -11.38
C TYR A 55 -1.85 2.49 -11.26
N SER A 56 -2.43 3.21 -10.34
CA SER A 56 -2.06 4.61 -10.10
C SER A 56 -2.16 4.93 -8.60
N PRO A 57 -1.41 5.97 -8.14
CA PRO A 57 -1.50 6.38 -6.74
C PRO A 57 -2.91 6.72 -6.29
N GLN A 58 -3.64 7.46 -7.12
CA GLN A 58 -5.01 7.86 -6.81
C GLN A 58 -5.93 6.65 -6.66
N GLN A 59 -5.81 5.69 -7.58
CA GLN A 59 -6.59 4.47 -7.53
C GLN A 59 -6.27 3.67 -6.27
N LEU A 60 -5.00 3.61 -5.89
CA LEU A 60 -4.60 2.90 -4.67
C LEU A 60 -5.23 3.53 -3.44
N LEU A 61 -5.19 4.86 -3.33
CA LEU A 61 -5.77 5.56 -2.19
C LEU A 61 -7.29 5.32 -2.10
N GLU A 62 -7.98 5.31 -3.24
CA GLU A 62 -9.40 5.03 -3.26
C GLU A 62 -9.72 3.61 -2.79
N LYS A 63 -8.90 2.65 -3.18
CA LYS A 63 -9.08 1.26 -2.75
C LYS A 63 -8.84 1.10 -1.25
N ILE A 64 -7.82 1.77 -0.72
CA ILE A 64 -7.55 1.75 0.72
C ILE A 64 -8.73 2.33 1.48
N LYS A 65 -9.32 3.40 0.95
CA LYS A 65 -10.46 4.06 1.58
C LYS A 65 -11.65 3.12 1.76
N GLN A 66 -11.81 2.16 0.86
CA GLN A 66 -12.92 1.20 0.95
C GLN A 66 -12.76 0.23 2.14
N PHE A 67 -11.58 0.14 2.72
CA PHE A 67 -11.33 -0.72 3.88
C PHE A 67 -11.58 -0.01 5.22
N GLN A 68 -11.90 1.25 5.19
CA GLN A 68 -12.17 2.01 6.41
C GLN A 68 -13.62 1.86 6.88
#